data_d3b0d4cd7958ce098d6b3cf0d8069211
#
_entry.id   d3b0d4cd7958ce098d6b3cf0d8069211
#
_cell.length_a   1.000
_cell.length_b   1.000
_cell.length_c   1.000
_cell.angle_alpha   90.00
_cell.angle_beta   90.00
_cell.angle_gamma   90.00
#
_symmetry.space_group_name_H-M   'P 1'
#
loop_
_entity.id
_entity.type
_entity.pdbx_description
1 polymer ?
#
loop_
_entity_poly.entity_id
_entity_poly.type
_entity_poly.pdbx_seq_one_letter_code
_entity_poly.pdbx_strand_id
1 'polypeptide(L)'
;RILALDPSLRATGYAVLEGTAEKPAVLASGTIKNPASRPSQDCLLEIHDRLAEIISQHSPTALAIELIIYVQNTRTAVILGAARGAALLAAARGGLT
;
A
#
# COMPACT_ATOMS: atom_id res chain seq x y z
N ARG A 1 5.31 9.09 12.08
CA ARG A 1 4.92 7.72 11.67
C ARG A 1 5.00 7.59 10.16
N ILE A 2 5.44 6.44 9.74
CA ILE A 2 5.61 6.12 8.32
C ILE A 2 4.71 4.93 7.99
N LEU A 3 3.95 5.05 6.91
CA LEU A 3 3.25 3.93 6.30
C LEU A 3 4.15 3.36 5.20
N ALA A 4 4.63 2.14 5.37
CA ALA A 4 5.45 1.43 4.39
C ALA A 4 4.57 0.46 3.60
N LEU A 5 4.67 0.48 2.28
CA LEU A 5 3.82 -0.33 1.40
C LEU A 5 4.64 -1.13 0.38
N ASP A 6 4.20 -2.34 0.15
CA ASP A 6 4.60 -3.19 -0.97
C ASP A 6 3.35 -3.52 -1.79
N PRO A 7 2.99 -2.67 -2.77
CA PRO A 7 1.73 -2.80 -3.50
C PRO A 7 1.72 -4.02 -4.42
N SER A 8 0.63 -4.78 -4.34
CA SER A 8 0.35 -5.89 -5.24
C SER A 8 -1.17 -6.06 -5.31
N LEU A 9 -1.70 -6.41 -6.47
CA LEU A 9 -3.15 -6.50 -6.66
C LEU A 9 -3.79 -7.52 -5.70
N ARG A 10 -3.17 -8.68 -5.53
CA ARG A 10 -3.73 -9.79 -4.74
C ARG A 10 -3.27 -9.81 -3.28
N ALA A 11 -2.15 -9.17 -2.97
CA ALA A 11 -1.56 -9.23 -1.62
C ALA A 11 -0.69 -8.00 -1.36
N THR A 12 -1.30 -6.86 -1.03
CA THR A 12 -0.57 -5.65 -0.70
C THR A 12 -0.08 -5.72 0.74
N GLY A 13 1.25 -5.69 0.93
CA GLY A 13 1.85 -5.65 2.24
C GLY A 13 1.91 -4.24 2.79
N TYR A 14 1.67 -4.09 4.10
CA TYR A 14 1.80 -2.80 4.76
C TYR A 14 2.42 -2.93 6.15
N ALA A 15 3.07 -1.85 6.58
CA ALA A 15 3.52 -1.70 7.96
C ALA A 15 3.43 -0.24 8.37
N VAL A 16 3.00 0.01 9.60
CA VAL A 16 3.04 1.35 10.20
C VAL A 16 4.20 1.37 11.19
N LEU A 17 5.16 2.25 10.94
CA LEU A 17 6.41 2.33 11.69
C LEU A 17 6.51 3.64 12.46
N GLU A 18 7.11 3.57 13.64
CA GLU A 18 7.40 4.73 14.47
C GLU A 18 8.80 4.59 15.08
N GLY A 19 9.39 5.71 15.48
CA GLY A 19 10.70 5.73 16.10
C GLY A 19 11.78 6.22 15.14
N THR A 20 13.03 5.82 15.41
CA THR A 20 14.18 6.22 14.60
C THR A 20 14.63 5.07 13.70
N ALA A 21 15.52 5.38 12.74
CA ALA A 21 16.12 4.35 11.89
C ALA A 21 16.89 3.31 12.69
N GLU A 22 17.45 3.70 13.86
CA GLU A 22 18.21 2.81 14.73
C GLU A 22 17.32 1.97 15.64
N LYS A 23 16.12 2.50 16.00
CA LYS A 23 15.17 1.82 16.88
C LYS A 23 13.75 1.95 16.31
N PRO A 24 13.47 1.31 15.17
CA PRO A 24 12.13 1.33 14.62
C PRO A 24 11.19 0.46 15.46
N ALA A 25 9.96 0.92 15.61
CA ALA A 25 8.89 0.16 16.24
C ALA A 25 7.78 -0.07 15.23
N VAL A 26 7.31 -1.30 15.10
CA VAL A 26 6.18 -1.66 14.23
C VAL A 26 4.90 -1.54 15.05
N LEU A 27 4.06 -0.56 14.71
CA LEU A 27 2.77 -0.35 15.38
C LEU A 27 1.69 -1.28 14.82
N ALA A 28 1.75 -1.56 13.54
CA ALA A 28 0.82 -2.45 12.85
C ALA A 28 1.46 -2.97 11.59
N SER A 29 1.09 -4.16 11.17
CA SER A 29 1.51 -4.73 9.90
C SER A 29 0.50 -5.77 9.43
N GLY A 30 0.51 -6.05 8.15
CA GLY A 30 -0.38 -7.06 7.60
C GLY A 30 -0.37 -7.09 6.08
N THR A 31 -1.35 -7.80 5.55
CA THR A 31 -1.52 -7.96 4.11
C THR A 31 -2.99 -7.70 3.75
N ILE A 32 -3.20 -6.85 2.75
CA ILE A 32 -4.52 -6.64 2.15
C ILE A 32 -4.66 -7.68 1.04
N LYS A 33 -5.51 -8.68 1.26
CA LYS A 33 -5.67 -9.82 0.35
C LYS A 33 -6.89 -9.63 -0.53
N ASN A 34 -6.73 -9.95 -1.80
CA ASN A 34 -7.81 -9.98 -2.78
C ASN A 34 -7.85 -11.36 -3.42
N PRO A 35 -8.97 -12.11 -3.34
CA PRO A 35 -9.05 -13.43 -3.95
C PRO A 35 -8.95 -13.34 -5.48
N ALA A 36 -8.48 -14.42 -6.10
CA ALA A 36 -8.29 -14.46 -7.55
C ALA A 36 -9.58 -14.25 -8.34
N SER A 37 -10.73 -14.56 -7.74
CA SER A 37 -12.06 -14.39 -8.36
C SER A 37 -12.57 -12.95 -8.34
N ARG A 38 -11.97 -12.06 -7.54
CA ARG A 38 -12.42 -10.67 -7.44
C ARG A 38 -11.99 -9.89 -8.67
N PRO A 39 -12.90 -9.14 -9.34
CA PRO A 39 -12.53 -8.28 -10.47
C PRO A 39 -11.47 -7.24 -10.09
N SER A 40 -10.62 -6.87 -11.05
CA SER A 40 -9.49 -5.97 -10.79
C SER A 40 -9.90 -4.63 -10.17
N GLN A 41 -10.98 -4.01 -10.68
CA GLN A 41 -11.44 -2.74 -10.12
C GLN A 41 -11.87 -2.86 -8.66
N ASP A 42 -12.48 -3.98 -8.30
CA ASP A 42 -12.89 -4.22 -6.91
C ASP A 42 -11.68 -4.51 -6.00
N CYS A 43 -10.64 -5.10 -6.56
CA CYS A 43 -9.35 -5.25 -5.85
C CYS A 43 -8.73 -3.89 -5.56
N LEU A 44 -8.75 -2.97 -6.52
CA LEU A 44 -8.20 -1.62 -6.34
C LEU A 44 -9.00 -0.84 -5.29
N LEU A 45 -10.32 -0.98 -5.31
CA LEU A 45 -11.18 -0.36 -4.31
C LEU A 45 -10.87 -0.89 -2.90
N GLU A 46 -10.71 -2.20 -2.76
CA GLU A 46 -10.36 -2.82 -1.48
C GLU A 46 -9.00 -2.31 -0.96
N ILE A 47 -8.00 -2.24 -1.83
CA ILE A 47 -6.68 -1.69 -1.47
C ILE A 47 -6.84 -0.25 -0.96
N HIS A 48 -7.53 0.58 -1.72
CA HIS A 48 -7.75 1.98 -1.37
C HIS A 48 -8.46 2.12 -0.03
N ASP A 49 -9.58 1.41 0.15
CA ASP A 49 -10.42 1.55 1.34
C ASP A 49 -9.73 1.01 2.58
N ARG A 50 -9.03 -0.11 2.48
CA ARG A 50 -8.27 -0.67 3.59
C ARG A 50 -7.13 0.25 4.01
N LEU A 51 -6.41 0.82 3.05
CA LEU A 51 -5.35 1.78 3.36
C LEU A 51 -5.91 3.05 3.98
N ALA A 52 -7.07 3.52 3.52
CA ALA A 52 -7.74 4.67 4.13
C ALA A 52 -8.07 4.41 5.61
N GLU A 53 -8.54 3.20 5.95
CA GLU A 53 -8.79 2.81 7.34
C GLU A 53 -7.49 2.81 8.17
N ILE A 54 -6.42 2.22 7.64
CA ILE A 54 -5.12 2.14 8.31
C ILE A 54 -4.57 3.55 8.58
N ILE A 55 -4.65 4.43 7.59
CA ILE A 55 -4.24 5.82 7.71
C ILE A 55 -5.06 6.55 8.78
N SER A 56 -6.36 6.34 8.80
CA SER A 56 -7.25 6.93 9.80
C SER A 56 -6.93 6.45 11.21
N GLN A 57 -6.66 5.16 11.38
CA GLN A 57 -6.37 4.56 12.69
C GLN A 57 -5.02 4.98 13.25
N HIS A 58 -4.00 5.12 12.42
CA HIS A 58 -2.62 5.28 12.88
C HIS A 58 -2.03 6.67 12.60
N SER A 59 -2.70 7.48 11.81
CA SER A 59 -2.28 8.86 11.50
C SER A 59 -0.82 8.99 11.05
N PRO A 60 -0.34 8.16 10.09
CA PRO A 60 0.99 8.35 9.56
C PRO A 60 1.09 9.69 8.81
N THR A 61 2.29 10.25 8.72
CA THR A 61 2.54 11.53 8.04
C THR A 61 3.34 11.37 6.76
N ALA A 62 4.02 10.23 6.60
CA ALA A 62 4.86 9.96 5.44
C ALA A 62 4.59 8.57 4.88
N LEU A 63 4.82 8.43 3.59
CA LEU A 63 4.68 7.18 2.86
C LEU A 63 6.04 6.72 2.38
N ALA A 64 6.36 5.44 2.58
CA ALA A 64 7.47 4.75 1.96
C ALA A 64 6.89 3.66 1.06
N ILE A 65 7.21 3.70 -0.22
CA ILE A 65 6.70 2.76 -1.20
C ILE A 65 7.83 2.34 -2.13
N GLU A 66 7.91 1.03 -2.40
CA GLU A 66 8.96 0.49 -3.24
C GLU A 66 8.78 0.92 -4.70
N LEU A 67 9.90 1.29 -5.34
CA LEU A 67 9.90 1.62 -6.76
C LEU A 67 9.82 0.33 -7.59
N ILE A 68 9.01 0.37 -8.65
CA ILE A 68 9.01 -0.71 -9.63
C ILE A 68 10.20 -0.51 -10.55
N ILE A 69 11.27 -1.32 -10.35
CA ILE A 69 12.49 -1.20 -11.12
C ILE A 69 12.51 -2.17 -12.30
N TYR A 70 11.89 -3.33 -12.13
CA TYR A 70 11.90 -4.39 -13.13
C TYR A 70 10.58 -5.14 -13.13
N VAL A 71 10.03 -5.35 -14.34
CA VAL A 71 8.84 -6.18 -14.55
C VAL A 71 9.08 -7.11 -15.74
N GLN A 72 8.58 -8.34 -15.64
CA GLN A 72 8.82 -9.39 -16.63
C GLN A 72 8.08 -9.16 -17.96
N ASN A 73 6.94 -8.47 -17.92
CA ASN A 73 6.14 -8.23 -19.10
C ASN A 73 5.19 -7.04 -18.88
N THR A 74 4.60 -6.57 -19.97
CA THR A 74 3.70 -5.40 -19.97
C THR A 74 2.48 -5.62 -19.08
N ARG A 75 1.88 -6.81 -19.12
CA ARG A 75 0.70 -7.11 -18.31
C ARG A 75 1.00 -6.97 -16.81
N THR A 76 2.11 -7.52 -16.36
CA THR A 76 2.55 -7.39 -14.96
C THR A 76 2.79 -5.93 -14.59
N ALA A 77 3.42 -5.16 -15.48
CA ALA A 77 3.67 -3.75 -15.25
C ALA A 77 2.37 -2.95 -15.08
N VAL A 78 1.37 -3.21 -15.92
CA VAL A 78 0.06 -2.54 -15.84
C VAL A 78 -0.64 -2.87 -14.52
N ILE A 79 -0.67 -4.14 -14.14
CA ILE A 79 -1.31 -4.58 -12.89
C ILE A 79 -0.63 -3.99 -11.67
N LEU A 80 0.71 -4.01 -11.61
CA LEU A 80 1.47 -3.42 -10.50
C LEU A 80 1.29 -1.91 -10.45
N GLY A 81 1.29 -1.25 -11.60
CA GLY A 81 1.04 0.19 -11.69
C GLY A 81 -0.35 0.58 -11.19
N ALA A 82 -1.37 -0.21 -11.50
CA ALA A 82 -2.72 0.03 -11.02
C ALA A 82 -2.82 -0.10 -9.50
N ALA A 83 -2.26 -1.16 -8.92
CA ALA A 83 -2.22 -1.37 -7.47
C ALA A 83 -1.45 -0.25 -6.77
N ARG A 84 -0.30 0.14 -7.32
CA ARG A 84 0.49 1.27 -6.82
C ARG A 84 -0.31 2.58 -6.88
N GLY A 85 -1.04 2.81 -7.97
CA GLY A 85 -1.88 4.01 -8.14
C GLY A 85 -2.97 4.10 -7.08
N ALA A 86 -3.65 2.99 -6.79
CA ALA A 86 -4.66 2.93 -5.73
C ALA A 86 -4.05 3.27 -4.36
N ALA A 87 -2.87 2.73 -4.06
CA ALA A 87 -2.16 3.01 -2.82
C ALA A 87 -1.73 4.47 -2.72
N LEU A 88 -1.17 5.03 -3.79
CA LEU A 88 -0.76 6.44 -3.85
C LEU A 88 -1.96 7.38 -3.68
N LEU A 89 -3.10 7.05 -4.28
CA LEU A 89 -4.31 7.85 -4.13
C LEU A 89 -4.80 7.86 -2.67
N ALA A 90 -4.82 6.71 -2.02
CA ALA A 90 -5.20 6.62 -0.60
C ALA A 90 -4.26 7.48 0.27
N ALA A 91 -2.95 7.40 0.03
CA ALA A 91 -1.96 8.20 0.75
C ALA A 91 -2.16 9.71 0.53
N ALA A 92 -2.38 10.11 -0.71
CA ALA A 92 -2.61 11.51 -1.05
C ALA A 92 -3.89 12.06 -0.39
N ARG A 93 -4.97 11.29 -0.41
CA ARG A 93 -6.23 11.67 0.25
C ARG A 93 -6.06 11.75 1.76
N GLY A 94 -5.18 10.97 2.33
CA GLY A 94 -4.85 11.01 3.76
C GLY A 94 -3.84 12.09 4.14
N GLY A 95 -3.32 12.83 3.17
CA GLY A 95 -2.36 13.92 3.41
C GLY A 95 -0.93 13.47 3.66
N LEU A 96 -0.56 12.23 3.29
CA LEU A 96 0.81 11.73 3.45
C LEU A 96 1.74 12.32 2.39
N THR A 97 3.00 12.46 2.77
CA THR A 97 4.06 12.96 1.87
C THR A 97 5.04 11.88 1.44
#